data_120b0615f9bda6b6ba935e0542b36796
#
_entry.id   120b0615f9bda6b6ba935e0542b36796
#
_cell.length_a   1.000
_cell.length_b   1.000
_cell.length_c   1.000
_cell.angle_alpha   90.00
_cell.angle_beta   90.00
_cell.angle_gamma   90.00
#
_symmetry.space_group_name_H-M   'P 1'
#
loop_
_entity.id
_entity.type
_entity.pdbx_description
1 polymer ?
#
loop_
_entity_poly.entity_id
_entity_poly.type
_entity_poly.pdbx_seq_one_letter_code
_entity_poly.pdbx_strand_id
1 'polypeptide(L)'
;AWLYSPYCRHFVKTMAQLTADRDTLNVVVDQTGTPTHAADLAAAIAQIIEAGSYVGHEGVYHFSNEGVCSWYDFAIRIAELAGNTCHIHPCRSDQFPSPVRRPSYSVLDKSKVKQTFGIDIPHWTTSLERMFTSAAQ
;
A
#
# COMPACT_ATOMS: atom_id res chain seq x y z
N ALA A 1 1.67 1.26 -7.04
CA ALA A 1 0.73 0.14 -6.89
C ALA A 1 0.07 0.21 -5.50
N TRP A 2 -1.15 -0.32 -5.35
CA TRP A 2 -1.89 -0.39 -4.08
C TRP A 2 -1.96 0.95 -3.34
N LEU A 3 -2.28 2.03 -4.06
CA LEU A 3 -2.31 3.39 -3.51
C LEU A 3 -3.43 3.56 -2.48
N TYR A 4 -3.12 4.20 -1.35
CA TYR A 4 -4.07 4.55 -0.31
C TYR A 4 -3.76 5.93 0.28
N SER A 5 -4.77 6.55 0.90
CA SER A 5 -4.67 7.87 1.51
C SER A 5 -5.75 8.06 2.60
N PRO A 6 -5.74 9.14 3.38
CA PRO A 6 -6.87 9.52 4.23
C PRO A 6 -8.13 9.89 3.43
N TYR A 7 -7.98 10.17 2.14
CA TYR A 7 -9.04 10.66 1.24
C TYR A 7 -9.56 9.54 0.33
N CYS A 8 -10.78 9.68 -0.18
CA CYS A 8 -11.42 8.77 -1.13
C CYS A 8 -11.62 7.32 -0.63
N ARG A 9 -12.23 6.51 -1.48
CA ARG A 9 -12.46 5.07 -1.20
C ARG A 9 -11.30 4.25 -1.76
N HIS A 10 -10.71 3.38 -0.94
CA HIS A 10 -9.63 2.48 -1.29
C HIS A 10 -9.61 1.26 -0.34
N PHE A 11 -8.71 0.31 -0.59
CA PHE A 11 -8.65 -0.95 0.16
C PHE A 11 -8.55 -0.75 1.67
N VAL A 12 -7.71 0.17 2.18
CA VAL A 12 -7.55 0.39 3.63
C VAL A 12 -8.88 0.78 4.28
N LYS A 13 -9.59 1.77 3.74
CA LYS A 13 -10.91 2.17 4.27
C LYS A 13 -11.94 1.07 4.16
N THR A 14 -11.93 0.34 3.04
CA THR A 14 -12.84 -0.80 2.84
C THR A 14 -12.58 -1.90 3.88
N MET A 15 -11.31 -2.24 4.14
CA MET A 15 -10.97 -3.27 5.14
C MET A 15 -11.27 -2.80 6.55
N ALA A 16 -10.93 -1.56 6.92
CA ALA A 16 -11.27 -1.02 8.23
C ALA A 16 -12.78 -1.08 8.52
N GLN A 17 -13.61 -0.75 7.52
CA GLN A 17 -15.06 -0.84 7.62
C GLN A 17 -15.54 -2.30 7.70
N LEU A 18 -15.10 -3.16 6.79
CA LEU A 18 -15.55 -4.56 6.75
C LEU A 18 -15.14 -5.33 8.01
N THR A 19 -13.96 -5.05 8.56
CA THR A 19 -13.50 -5.70 9.79
C THR A 19 -14.19 -5.17 11.06
N ALA A 20 -14.79 -3.98 11.00
CA ALA A 20 -15.66 -3.47 12.06
C ALA A 20 -17.07 -4.09 12.01
N ASP A 21 -17.58 -4.35 10.80
CA ASP A 21 -18.97 -4.77 10.58
C ASP A 21 -19.16 -6.29 10.55
N ARG A 22 -18.08 -7.09 10.49
CA ARG A 22 -18.14 -8.55 10.30
C ARG A 22 -17.27 -9.30 11.29
N ASP A 23 -17.74 -10.47 11.72
CA ASP A 23 -16.98 -11.38 12.57
C ASP A 23 -15.87 -12.10 11.80
N THR A 24 -16.10 -12.38 10.51
CA THR A 24 -15.16 -13.11 9.65
C THR A 24 -15.06 -12.52 8.25
N LEU A 25 -13.86 -12.57 7.66
CA LEU A 25 -13.58 -12.19 6.27
C LEU A 25 -12.60 -13.18 5.62
N ASN A 26 -12.74 -13.39 4.30
CA ASN A 26 -11.75 -14.08 3.49
C ASN A 26 -10.95 -13.06 2.66
N VAL A 27 -9.64 -13.11 2.70
CA VAL A 27 -8.76 -12.21 1.92
C VAL A 27 -7.69 -13.01 1.20
N VAL A 28 -7.42 -12.62 -0.05
CA VAL A 28 -6.50 -13.31 -0.94
C VAL A 28 -5.05 -13.24 -0.42
N VAL A 29 -4.38 -14.41 -0.34
CA VAL A 29 -3.01 -14.54 0.18
C VAL A 29 -1.96 -14.77 -0.92
N ASP A 30 -2.37 -15.23 -2.11
CA ASP A 30 -1.50 -15.57 -3.24
C ASP A 30 -1.30 -14.43 -4.27
N GLN A 31 -1.63 -13.21 -3.89
CA GLN A 31 -1.34 -11.98 -4.64
C GLN A 31 -0.45 -11.08 -3.78
N THR A 32 0.77 -10.87 -4.24
CA THR A 32 1.84 -10.18 -3.52
C THR A 32 2.19 -8.86 -4.22
N GLY A 33 2.34 -7.81 -3.43
CA GLY A 33 2.68 -6.47 -3.93
C GLY A 33 3.21 -5.58 -2.81
N THR A 34 3.16 -4.28 -3.03
CA THR A 34 3.53 -3.30 -2.01
C THR A 34 2.48 -2.20 -1.91
N PRO A 35 1.91 -1.95 -0.72
CA PRO A 35 1.07 -0.78 -0.48
C PRO A 35 1.85 0.52 -0.70
N THR A 36 1.18 1.56 -1.18
CA THR A 36 1.78 2.88 -1.40
C THR A 36 0.94 3.96 -0.73
N HIS A 37 1.50 4.63 0.26
CA HIS A 37 0.86 5.79 0.88
C HIS A 37 1.02 7.01 -0.04
N ALA A 38 -0.09 7.63 -0.40
CA ALA A 38 -0.09 8.76 -1.34
C ALA A 38 0.75 9.95 -0.88
N ALA A 39 0.84 10.20 0.43
CA ALA A 39 1.67 11.27 0.97
C ALA A 39 3.17 11.01 0.76
N ASP A 40 3.64 9.76 0.81
CA ASP A 40 5.03 9.43 0.55
C ASP A 40 5.38 9.62 -0.92
N LEU A 41 4.49 9.23 -1.82
CA LEU A 41 4.65 9.50 -3.26
C LEU A 41 4.67 11.01 -3.53
N ALA A 42 3.75 11.76 -2.93
CA ALA A 42 3.70 13.22 -3.08
C ALA A 42 4.96 13.90 -2.55
N ALA A 43 5.48 13.47 -1.40
CA ALA A 43 6.73 13.99 -0.83
C ALA A 43 7.93 13.69 -1.74
N ALA A 44 8.01 12.49 -2.31
CA ALA A 44 9.07 12.15 -3.26
C ALA A 44 9.02 13.04 -4.52
N ILE A 45 7.83 13.29 -5.07
CA ILE A 45 7.63 14.19 -6.21
C ILE A 45 8.04 15.62 -5.84
N ALA A 46 7.60 16.12 -4.69
CA ALA A 46 7.95 17.47 -4.21
C ALA A 46 9.47 17.62 -4.06
N GLN A 47 10.14 16.65 -3.43
CA GLN A 47 11.60 16.64 -3.27
C GLN A 47 12.34 16.73 -4.63
N ILE A 48 11.89 15.96 -5.64
CA ILE A 48 12.49 16.00 -6.98
C ILE A 48 12.33 17.38 -7.63
N ILE A 49 11.12 17.99 -7.47
CA ILE A 49 10.82 19.30 -8.05
C ILE A 49 11.62 20.41 -7.35
N GLU A 50 11.61 20.45 -6.02
CA GLU A 50 12.28 21.46 -5.20
C GLU A 50 13.81 21.43 -5.39
N ALA A 51 14.38 20.24 -5.56
CA ALA A 51 15.80 20.08 -5.84
C ALA A 51 16.17 20.41 -7.30
N GLY A 52 15.19 20.58 -8.20
CA GLY A 52 15.45 20.74 -9.65
C GLY A 52 16.10 19.52 -10.29
N SER A 53 16.12 18.38 -9.61
CA SER A 53 16.88 17.18 -10.01
C SER A 53 16.25 16.41 -11.18
N TYR A 54 15.06 16.80 -11.61
CA TYR A 54 14.39 16.21 -12.77
C TYR A 54 15.05 16.64 -14.12
N VAL A 55 15.79 17.75 -14.15
CA VAL A 55 16.42 18.26 -15.36
C VAL A 55 17.54 17.31 -15.81
N GLY A 56 17.42 16.79 -17.03
CA GLY A 56 18.36 15.80 -17.59
C GLY A 56 18.15 14.37 -17.06
N HIS A 57 17.08 14.12 -16.31
CA HIS A 57 16.73 12.79 -15.78
C HIS A 57 15.31 12.39 -16.19
N GLU A 58 14.87 12.80 -17.38
CA GLU A 58 13.57 12.44 -17.94
C GLU A 58 13.45 10.93 -18.12
N GLY A 59 12.26 10.40 -17.91
CA GLY A 59 11.99 8.98 -18.11
C GLY A 59 10.93 8.40 -17.17
N VAL A 60 10.81 7.08 -17.22
CA VAL A 60 9.89 6.33 -16.37
C VAL A 60 10.61 5.86 -15.10
N TYR A 61 9.99 6.13 -13.96
CA TYR A 61 10.44 5.73 -12.63
C TYR A 61 9.31 5.03 -11.89
N HIS A 62 9.63 4.00 -11.13
CA HIS A 62 8.67 3.31 -10.28
C HIS A 62 8.81 3.79 -8.84
N PHE A 63 7.66 3.97 -8.19
CA PHE A 63 7.59 4.27 -6.77
C PHE A 63 6.51 3.41 -6.09
N SER A 64 6.83 2.84 -4.96
CA SER A 64 5.95 2.29 -3.93
C SER A 64 6.68 2.36 -2.60
N ASN A 65 6.00 2.19 -1.47
CA ASN A 65 6.72 2.06 -0.19
C ASN A 65 7.64 0.82 -0.22
N GLU A 66 8.57 0.73 0.72
CA GLU A 66 9.43 -0.46 0.89
C GLU A 66 8.65 -1.61 1.52
N GLY A 67 9.20 -2.83 1.38
CA GLY A 67 8.60 -4.05 1.86
C GLY A 67 7.65 -4.70 0.86
N VAL A 68 7.20 -5.88 1.20
CA VAL A 68 6.34 -6.74 0.38
C VAL A 68 5.32 -7.41 1.28
N CYS A 69 4.07 -7.51 0.85
CA CYS A 69 3.02 -8.23 1.56
C CYS A 69 1.97 -8.78 0.59
N SER A 70 1.18 -9.74 1.06
CA SER A 70 -0.06 -10.13 0.39
C SER A 70 -1.20 -9.17 0.75
N TRP A 71 -2.33 -9.25 0.03
CA TRP A 71 -3.56 -8.57 0.45
C TRP A 71 -4.03 -9.03 1.83
N TYR A 72 -3.81 -10.31 2.16
CA TYR A 72 -4.11 -10.86 3.48
C TYR A 72 -3.29 -10.20 4.59
N ASP A 73 -1.95 -10.12 4.44
CA ASP A 73 -1.08 -9.47 5.42
C ASP A 73 -1.47 -8.00 5.61
N PHE A 74 -1.77 -7.32 4.51
CA PHE A 74 -2.19 -5.93 4.54
C PHE A 74 -3.53 -5.74 5.28
N ALA A 75 -4.51 -6.63 5.05
CA ALA A 75 -5.80 -6.61 5.75
C ALA A 75 -5.66 -6.88 7.25
N ILE A 76 -4.81 -7.84 7.66
CA ILE A 76 -4.49 -8.11 9.07
C ILE A 76 -3.97 -6.84 9.74
N ARG A 77 -2.97 -6.18 9.14
CA ARG A 77 -2.37 -4.98 9.73
C ARG A 77 -3.37 -3.82 9.82
N ILE A 78 -4.25 -3.67 8.84
CA ILE A 78 -5.33 -2.67 8.87
C ILE A 78 -6.28 -2.94 10.04
N ALA A 79 -6.74 -4.18 10.22
CA ALA A 79 -7.63 -4.56 11.30
C ALA A 79 -7.02 -4.30 12.69
N GLU A 80 -5.75 -4.66 12.87
CA GLU A 80 -4.99 -4.39 14.10
C GLU A 80 -4.94 -2.88 14.42
N LEU A 81 -4.58 -2.05 13.44
CA LEU A 81 -4.48 -0.60 13.63
C LEU A 81 -5.85 0.06 13.83
N ALA A 82 -6.91 -0.51 13.27
CA ALA A 82 -8.28 -0.06 13.49
C ALA A 82 -8.87 -0.53 14.84
N GLY A 83 -8.18 -1.44 15.56
CA GLY A 83 -8.67 -2.00 16.82
C GLY A 83 -9.84 -2.99 16.63
N ASN A 84 -9.97 -3.59 15.45
CA ASN A 84 -11.06 -4.50 15.10
C ASN A 84 -10.69 -5.96 15.41
N THR A 85 -11.68 -6.77 15.84
CA THR A 85 -11.48 -8.17 16.27
C THR A 85 -11.95 -9.19 15.23
N CYS A 86 -12.20 -8.78 14.00
CA CYS A 86 -12.65 -9.65 12.91
C CYS A 86 -11.61 -10.75 12.62
N HIS A 87 -12.07 -12.00 12.48
CA HIS A 87 -11.21 -13.10 12.06
C HIS A 87 -11.01 -13.09 10.55
N ILE A 88 -9.81 -12.77 10.10
CA ILE A 88 -9.45 -12.74 8.69
C ILE A 88 -8.82 -14.09 8.32
N HIS A 89 -9.44 -14.78 7.35
CA HIS A 89 -8.98 -16.08 6.85
C HIS A 89 -8.26 -15.88 5.51
N PRO A 90 -7.09 -16.52 5.30
CA PRO A 90 -6.44 -16.51 4.00
C PRO A 90 -7.25 -17.36 3.01
N CYS A 91 -7.42 -16.89 1.78
CA CYS A 91 -7.96 -17.66 0.68
C CYS A 91 -7.10 -17.51 -0.58
N ARG A 92 -7.24 -18.42 -1.52
CA ARG A 92 -6.55 -18.35 -2.81
C ARG A 92 -7.39 -17.56 -3.83
N SER A 93 -6.73 -17.07 -4.87
CA SER A 93 -7.40 -16.32 -5.95
C SER A 93 -8.49 -17.12 -6.66
N ASP A 94 -8.35 -18.43 -6.75
CA ASP A 94 -9.34 -19.34 -7.35
C ASP A 94 -10.60 -19.53 -6.45
N GLN A 95 -10.48 -19.24 -5.16
CA GLN A 95 -11.58 -19.27 -4.18
C GLN A 95 -12.29 -17.91 -4.03
N PHE A 96 -11.73 -16.86 -4.63
CA PHE A 96 -12.28 -15.51 -4.55
C PHE A 96 -12.79 -15.05 -5.92
N PRO A 97 -14.12 -14.95 -6.14
CA PRO A 97 -14.69 -14.56 -7.42
C PRO A 97 -14.17 -13.17 -7.87
N SER A 98 -13.47 -13.14 -8.99
CA SER A 98 -13.01 -11.90 -9.61
C SER A 98 -13.17 -11.98 -11.12
N PRO A 99 -13.75 -10.97 -11.78
CA PRO A 99 -13.88 -10.95 -13.24
C PRO A 99 -12.53 -10.77 -13.94
N VAL A 100 -11.50 -10.37 -13.20
CA VAL A 100 -10.16 -10.08 -13.74
C VAL A 100 -9.12 -10.94 -13.01
N ARG A 101 -8.31 -11.68 -13.80
CA ARG A 101 -7.15 -12.38 -13.26
C ARG A 101 -6.06 -11.35 -12.90
N ARG A 102 -5.71 -11.29 -11.63
CA ARG A 102 -4.63 -10.43 -11.13
C ARG A 102 -3.30 -11.19 -11.08
N PRO A 103 -2.16 -10.50 -11.26
CA PRO A 103 -0.86 -11.14 -11.13
C PRO A 103 -0.61 -11.62 -9.70
N SER A 104 0.09 -12.73 -9.55
CA SER A 104 0.49 -13.25 -8.24
C SER A 104 1.61 -12.41 -7.59
N TYR A 105 2.38 -11.68 -8.40
CA TYR A 105 3.48 -10.82 -7.96
C TYR A 105 3.50 -9.50 -8.73
N SER A 106 3.37 -8.38 -8.02
CA SER A 106 3.29 -7.03 -8.60
C SER A 106 4.23 -6.03 -7.93
N VAL A 107 5.29 -6.52 -7.29
CA VAL A 107 6.30 -5.67 -6.63
C VAL A 107 7.10 -4.89 -7.68
N LEU A 108 7.29 -3.60 -7.44
CA LEU A 108 8.03 -2.71 -8.34
C LEU A 108 9.49 -2.60 -7.91
N ASP A 109 10.39 -2.60 -8.88
CA ASP A 109 11.78 -2.22 -8.66
C ASP A 109 11.91 -0.70 -8.55
N LYS A 110 12.35 -0.22 -7.39
CA LYS A 110 12.52 1.19 -7.04
C LYS A 110 13.98 1.64 -7.10
N SER A 111 14.88 0.78 -7.54
CA SER A 111 16.32 1.07 -7.56
C SER A 111 16.63 2.34 -8.36
N LYS A 112 16.01 2.51 -9.53
CA LYS A 112 16.22 3.67 -10.40
C LYS A 112 15.84 4.99 -9.72
N VAL A 113 14.67 5.11 -9.10
CA VAL A 113 14.24 6.35 -8.44
C VAL A 113 15.13 6.70 -7.25
N LYS A 114 15.53 5.69 -6.47
CA LYS A 114 16.41 5.86 -5.31
C LYS A 114 17.82 6.32 -5.74
N GLN A 115 18.40 5.68 -6.74
CA GLN A 115 19.75 6.00 -7.22
C GLN A 115 19.81 7.34 -7.93
N THR A 116 18.79 7.69 -8.73
CA THR A 116 18.79 8.93 -9.49
C THR A 116 18.51 10.15 -8.63
N PHE A 117 17.58 10.06 -7.68
CA PHE A 117 17.09 11.22 -6.93
C PHE A 117 17.43 11.20 -5.43
N GLY A 118 18.10 10.16 -4.95
CA GLY A 118 18.43 10.04 -3.52
C GLY A 118 17.20 9.94 -2.62
N ILE A 119 16.10 9.37 -3.14
CA ILE A 119 14.85 9.25 -2.39
C ILE A 119 14.98 8.15 -1.34
N ASP A 120 14.71 8.50 -0.08
CA ASP A 120 14.51 7.54 1.00
C ASP A 120 13.04 7.17 1.10
N ILE A 121 12.74 5.88 1.00
CA ILE A 121 11.37 5.37 0.92
C ILE A 121 11.03 4.63 2.21
N PRO A 122 10.04 5.06 2.98
CA PRO A 122 9.65 4.38 4.20
C PRO A 122 9.01 3.01 3.91
N HIS A 123 9.12 2.09 4.88
CA HIS A 123 8.45 0.78 4.82
C HIS A 123 6.93 0.97 4.89
N TRP A 124 6.17 0.11 4.19
CA TRP A 124 4.73 0.23 4.09
C TRP A 124 4.01 0.17 5.45
N THR A 125 4.52 -0.60 6.41
CA THR A 125 3.96 -0.68 7.77
C THR A 125 4.05 0.65 8.50
N THR A 126 5.21 1.32 8.44
CA THR A 126 5.44 2.63 9.04
C THR A 126 4.50 3.69 8.46
N SER A 127 4.32 3.68 7.14
CA SER A 127 3.44 4.63 6.46
C SER A 127 1.96 4.38 6.77
N LEU A 128 1.57 3.12 6.91
CA LEU A 128 0.21 2.76 7.32
C LEU A 128 -0.07 3.19 8.76
N GLU A 129 0.83 2.91 9.70
CA GLU A 129 0.73 3.35 11.10
C GLU A 129 0.60 4.87 11.21
N ARG A 130 1.43 5.61 10.48
CA ARG A 130 1.38 7.07 10.44
C ARG A 130 0.02 7.59 9.97
N MET A 131 -0.58 6.98 8.95
CA MET A 131 -1.91 7.37 8.48
C MET A 131 -2.98 7.19 9.56
N PHE A 132 -2.97 6.07 10.29
CA PHE A 132 -3.94 5.83 11.37
C PHE A 132 -3.74 6.81 12.55
N THR A 133 -2.49 7.09 12.93
CA THR A 133 -2.17 8.03 14.02
C THR A 133 -2.59 9.46 13.67
N SER A 134 -2.37 9.90 12.42
CA SER A 134 -2.75 11.24 11.96
C SER A 134 -4.27 11.43 11.81
N ALA A 135 -5.02 10.36 11.56
CA ALA A 135 -6.48 10.40 11.45
C ALA A 135 -7.19 10.46 12.82
N ALA A 136 -6.46 10.17 13.91
CA ALA A 136 -6.98 10.20 15.29
C ALA A 136 -6.84 11.59 15.97
N GLN A 137 -6.23 12.55 15.29
CA GLN A 137 -6.10 13.95 15.72
C GLN A 137 -7.12 14.83 15.01
#